data_8fb280d98a16257f663bef044afff612
#
_entry.id   8fb280d98a16257f663bef044afff612
#
_cell.length_a   1.000
_cell.length_b   1.000
_cell.length_c   1.000
_cell.angle_alpha   90.00
_cell.angle_beta   90.00
_cell.angle_gamma   90.00
#
_symmetry.space_group_name_H-M   'P 1'
#
loop_
_entity.id
_entity.type
_entity.pdbx_description
1 polymer ?
#
loop_
_entity_poly.entity_id
_entity_poly.type
_entity_poly.pdbx_seq_one_letter_code
_entity_poly.pdbx_strand_id
1 'polypeptide(L)'
;LRDCAKAYSDEQLVADCDKYASPVTEVERRNGFLLHGKLGAFYARTKYYITDEEILSSISYHTTGRPGMTDLEKAVFLADYLEPFRKQPTTPELNEIRRIAFSDIDKAVYLALQNTLRYLKESGQETDMTTAETYEEYRLKYENE
;
A
#
# COMPACT_ATOMS: atom_id res chain seq x y z
N LEU A 1 12.76 -5.37 -2.83
CA LEU A 1 12.81 -4.03 -3.47
C LEU A 1 11.74 -3.07 -2.94
N ARG A 2 10.51 -3.52 -2.66
CA ARG A 2 9.40 -2.65 -2.20
C ARG A 2 9.76 -1.82 -0.96
N ASP A 3 10.57 -2.35 -0.07
CA ASP A 3 10.99 -1.72 1.18
C ASP A 3 12.40 -1.10 1.13
N CYS A 4 13.01 -0.93 -0.03
CA CYS A 4 14.39 -0.44 -0.13
C CYS A 4 14.56 1.01 0.39
N ALA A 5 13.49 1.80 0.45
CA ALA A 5 13.48 3.15 1.01
C ALA A 5 12.85 3.25 2.40
N LYS A 6 12.39 2.14 2.99
CA LYS A 6 11.66 2.13 4.27
C LYS A 6 12.50 2.54 5.49
N ALA A 7 13.83 2.44 5.38
CA ALA A 7 14.75 2.83 6.45
C ALA A 7 15.04 4.34 6.49
N TYR A 8 14.57 5.12 5.52
CA TYR A 8 14.76 6.57 5.48
C TYR A 8 13.80 7.28 6.41
N SER A 9 14.21 8.44 6.95
CA SER A 9 13.30 9.29 7.71
C SER A 9 12.24 9.93 6.81
N ASP A 10 11.15 10.37 7.40
CA ASP A 10 10.05 11.03 6.65
C ASP A 10 10.56 12.26 5.90
N GLU A 11 11.45 13.07 6.52
CA GLU A 11 12.04 14.24 5.90
C GLU A 11 12.91 13.86 4.69
N GLN A 12 13.68 12.76 4.80
CA GLN A 12 14.51 12.27 3.71
C GLN A 12 13.66 11.73 2.56
N LEU A 13 12.57 11.02 2.86
CA LEU A 13 11.63 10.53 1.85
C LEU A 13 10.99 11.66 1.06
N VAL A 14 10.54 12.71 1.74
CA VAL A 14 9.99 13.92 1.09
C VAL A 14 11.04 14.60 0.22
N ALA A 15 12.24 14.85 0.77
CA ALA A 15 13.31 15.53 0.06
C ALA A 15 13.76 14.78 -1.20
N ASP A 16 13.89 13.44 -1.12
CA ASP A 16 14.27 12.62 -2.26
C ASP A 16 13.17 12.56 -3.33
N CYS A 17 11.90 12.49 -2.94
CA CYS A 17 10.79 12.56 -3.89
C CYS A 17 10.74 13.92 -4.60
N ASP A 18 10.90 15.02 -3.88
CA ASP A 18 10.98 16.36 -4.49
C ASP A 18 12.18 16.47 -5.44
N LYS A 19 13.35 15.95 -5.05
CA LYS A 19 14.56 15.94 -5.87
C LYS A 19 14.40 15.17 -7.17
N TYR A 20 13.67 14.06 -7.14
CA TYR A 20 13.47 13.20 -8.32
C TYR A 20 12.16 13.49 -9.06
N ALA A 21 11.53 14.63 -8.76
CA ALA A 21 10.28 15.09 -9.38
C ALA A 21 9.12 14.08 -9.29
N SER A 22 9.08 13.28 -8.22
CA SER A 22 7.94 12.43 -7.92
C SER A 22 6.82 13.26 -7.29
N PRO A 23 5.57 13.16 -7.76
CA PRO A 23 4.47 13.91 -7.18
C PRO A 23 4.29 13.57 -5.69
N VAL A 24 4.21 14.59 -4.85
CA VAL A 24 4.00 14.45 -3.40
C VAL A 24 2.73 15.19 -3.02
N THR A 25 1.76 14.51 -2.44
CA THR A 25 0.53 15.11 -1.93
C THR A 25 0.74 15.76 -0.56
N GLU A 26 -0.20 16.63 -0.14
CA GLU A 26 -0.14 17.24 1.19
C GLU A 26 -0.23 16.21 2.33
N VAL A 27 -0.99 15.12 2.16
CA VAL A 27 -1.06 14.03 3.13
C VAL A 27 0.29 13.31 3.23
N GLU A 28 0.93 13.03 2.10
CA GLU A 28 2.26 12.41 2.05
C GLU A 28 3.35 13.32 2.66
N ARG A 29 3.25 14.64 2.49
CA ARG A 29 4.21 15.58 3.14
C ARG A 29 4.11 15.53 4.66
N ARG A 30 2.90 15.34 5.19
CA ARG A 30 2.68 15.20 6.64
C ARG A 30 2.97 13.79 7.15
N ASN A 31 2.95 12.80 6.26
CA ASN A 31 3.15 11.39 6.55
C ASN A 31 4.16 10.80 5.55
N GLY A 32 5.41 11.27 5.62
CA GLY A 32 6.47 10.94 4.66
C GLY A 32 6.69 9.44 4.48
N PHE A 33 6.40 8.65 5.50
CA PHE A 33 6.44 7.19 5.42
C PHE A 33 5.66 6.63 4.21
N LEU A 34 4.57 7.24 3.78
CA LEU A 34 3.80 6.79 2.61
C LEU A 34 4.61 6.84 1.30
N LEU A 35 5.66 7.65 1.25
CA LEU A 35 6.49 7.85 0.06
C LEU A 35 7.49 6.73 -0.20
N HIS A 36 7.72 5.82 0.76
CA HIS A 36 8.74 4.77 0.57
C HIS A 36 8.42 3.84 -0.62
N GLY A 37 7.15 3.63 -0.96
CA GLY A 37 6.73 2.89 -2.15
C GLY A 37 7.12 3.62 -3.44
N LYS A 38 6.79 4.90 -3.56
CA LYS A 38 7.12 5.74 -4.72
C LYS A 38 8.64 5.81 -4.94
N LEU A 39 9.39 6.09 -3.88
CA LEU A 39 10.84 6.16 -3.94
C LEU A 39 11.46 4.79 -4.22
N GLY A 40 10.88 3.72 -3.66
CA GLY A 40 11.26 2.34 -3.94
C GLY A 40 11.11 1.98 -5.42
N ALA A 41 9.99 2.35 -6.05
CA ALA A 41 9.76 2.16 -7.48
C ALA A 41 10.76 2.96 -8.34
N PHE A 42 11.05 4.21 -7.94
CA PHE A 42 12.08 5.03 -8.60
C PHE A 42 13.44 4.34 -8.53
N TYR A 43 13.86 3.83 -7.38
CA TYR A 43 15.13 3.11 -7.25
C TYR A 43 15.13 1.76 -7.99
N ALA A 44 14.01 1.05 -8.00
CA ALA A 44 13.87 -0.17 -8.79
C ALA A 44 14.14 0.11 -10.26
N ARG A 45 13.59 1.19 -10.80
CA ARG A 45 13.83 1.61 -12.19
C ARG A 45 15.26 2.07 -12.43
N THR A 46 15.80 2.94 -11.59
CA THR A 46 17.06 3.65 -11.88
C THR A 46 18.32 2.92 -11.42
N LYS A 47 18.24 2.20 -10.30
CA LYS A 47 19.38 1.48 -9.73
C LYS A 47 19.40 -0.01 -10.08
N TYR A 48 18.23 -0.60 -10.26
CA TYR A 48 18.08 -2.04 -10.52
C TYR A 48 17.60 -2.34 -11.93
N TYR A 49 17.41 -1.29 -12.75
CA TYR A 49 17.06 -1.39 -14.17
C TYR A 49 15.78 -2.19 -14.44
N ILE A 50 14.84 -2.16 -13.51
CA ILE A 50 13.50 -2.74 -13.69
C ILE A 50 12.72 -1.85 -14.66
N THR A 51 12.26 -2.41 -15.77
CA THR A 51 11.49 -1.70 -16.81
C THR A 51 10.04 -2.16 -16.91
N ASP A 52 9.68 -3.23 -16.22
CA ASP A 52 8.31 -3.74 -16.18
C ASP A 52 7.43 -2.81 -15.34
N GLU A 53 6.44 -2.20 -15.98
CA GLU A 53 5.57 -1.21 -15.35
C GLU A 53 4.66 -1.83 -14.28
N GLU A 54 4.25 -3.09 -14.42
CA GLU A 54 3.43 -3.78 -13.42
C GLU A 54 4.23 -4.04 -12.15
N ILE A 55 5.49 -4.43 -12.27
CA ILE A 55 6.41 -4.59 -11.13
C ILE A 55 6.61 -3.24 -10.43
N LEU A 56 6.88 -2.17 -11.19
CA LEU A 56 7.09 -0.84 -10.62
C LEU A 56 5.83 -0.30 -9.93
N SER A 57 4.67 -0.51 -10.52
CA SER A 57 3.38 -0.16 -9.94
C SER A 57 3.12 -0.95 -8.65
N SER A 58 3.40 -2.25 -8.64
CA SER A 58 3.26 -3.07 -7.43
C SER A 58 4.14 -2.59 -6.28
N ILE A 59 5.34 -2.09 -6.57
CA ILE A 59 6.21 -1.46 -5.57
C ILE A 59 5.63 -0.13 -5.10
N SER A 60 5.19 0.71 -6.04
CA SER A 60 4.69 2.06 -5.74
C SER A 60 3.47 2.04 -4.83
N TYR A 61 2.54 1.13 -5.07
CA TYR A 61 1.23 1.08 -4.43
C TYR A 61 1.06 -0.03 -3.37
N HIS A 62 2.15 -0.67 -2.96
CA HIS A 62 2.04 -1.79 -2.01
C HIS A 62 1.47 -1.43 -0.63
N THR A 63 1.50 -0.15 -0.25
CA THR A 63 0.97 0.34 1.04
C THR A 63 -0.45 0.89 0.91
N THR A 64 -0.72 1.67 -0.13
CA THR A 64 -1.99 2.38 -0.30
C THR A 64 -3.01 1.60 -1.11
N GLY A 65 -2.55 0.68 -1.96
CA GLY A 65 -3.33 0.19 -3.09
C GLY A 65 -3.51 1.29 -4.14
N ARG A 66 -4.27 1.00 -5.18
CA ARG A 66 -4.82 1.96 -6.14
C ARG A 66 -6.08 1.40 -6.79
N PRO A 67 -6.98 2.22 -7.34
CA PRO A 67 -8.07 1.72 -8.17
C PRO A 67 -7.54 0.92 -9.37
N GLY A 68 -8.21 -0.17 -9.71
CA GLY A 68 -7.85 -1.03 -10.84
C GLY A 68 -6.54 -1.82 -10.65
N MET A 69 -6.24 -2.28 -9.43
CA MET A 69 -5.06 -3.12 -9.18
C MET A 69 -5.06 -4.39 -10.01
N THR A 70 -3.91 -4.71 -10.60
CA THR A 70 -3.65 -6.02 -11.20
C THR A 70 -3.50 -7.11 -10.14
N ASP A 71 -3.51 -8.37 -10.54
CA ASP A 71 -3.34 -9.49 -9.59
C ASP A 71 -1.97 -9.47 -8.92
N LEU A 72 -0.92 -9.02 -9.62
CA LEU A 72 0.40 -8.83 -9.02
C LEU A 72 0.38 -7.73 -7.96
N GLU A 73 -0.25 -6.60 -8.24
CA GLU A 73 -0.37 -5.50 -7.28
C GLU A 73 -1.14 -5.92 -6.03
N LYS A 74 -2.25 -6.64 -6.19
CA LYS A 74 -3.03 -7.21 -5.07
C LYS A 74 -2.21 -8.18 -4.24
N ALA A 75 -1.46 -9.07 -4.90
CA ALA A 75 -0.61 -10.04 -4.21
C ALA A 75 0.49 -9.36 -3.40
N VAL A 76 1.15 -8.33 -3.93
CA VAL A 76 2.20 -7.59 -3.24
C VAL A 76 1.63 -6.76 -2.09
N PHE A 77 0.48 -6.11 -2.28
CA PHE A 77 -0.25 -5.38 -1.24
C PHE A 77 -0.63 -6.30 -0.07
N LEU A 78 -1.24 -7.45 -0.36
CA LEU A 78 -1.62 -8.42 0.68
C LEU A 78 -0.42 -9.07 1.35
N ALA A 79 0.65 -9.37 0.62
CA ALA A 79 1.88 -9.93 1.20
C ALA A 79 2.50 -8.99 2.23
N ASP A 80 2.47 -7.67 1.98
CA ASP A 80 2.91 -6.69 2.97
C ASP A 80 1.94 -6.60 4.16
N TYR A 81 0.65 -6.51 3.88
CA TYR A 81 -0.38 -6.39 4.92
C TYR A 81 -0.43 -7.62 5.84
N LEU A 82 -0.26 -8.81 5.29
CA LEU A 82 -0.39 -10.09 5.99
C LEU A 82 0.93 -10.64 6.55
N GLU A 83 2.03 -9.90 6.45
CA GLU A 83 3.34 -10.39 6.88
C GLU A 83 3.31 -10.93 8.32
N PRO A 84 3.72 -12.20 8.55
CA PRO A 84 3.60 -12.84 9.86
C PRO A 84 4.55 -12.27 10.92
N PHE A 85 5.64 -11.60 10.50
CA PHE A 85 6.64 -11.01 11.39
C PHE A 85 6.37 -9.54 11.72
N ARG A 86 5.22 -8.99 11.39
CA ARG A 86 4.83 -7.67 11.85
C ARG A 86 4.79 -7.63 13.38
N LYS A 87 5.25 -6.52 13.97
CA LYS A 87 5.24 -6.29 15.43
C LYS A 87 3.83 -6.24 16.03
N GLN A 88 2.79 -6.24 15.22
CA GLN A 88 1.40 -6.22 15.68
C GLN A 88 0.91 -7.64 15.97
N PRO A 89 0.11 -7.85 17.04
CA PRO A 89 -0.43 -9.15 17.36
C PRO A 89 -1.35 -9.65 16.24
N THR A 90 -1.30 -10.95 15.98
CA THR A 90 -2.21 -11.61 15.05
C THR A 90 -3.64 -11.57 15.62
N THR A 91 -4.58 -10.98 14.89
CA THR A 91 -5.99 -10.95 15.26
C THR A 91 -6.79 -12.03 14.51
N PRO A 92 -7.99 -12.42 15.00
CA PRO A 92 -8.88 -13.32 14.26
C PRO A 92 -9.20 -12.82 12.85
N GLU A 93 -9.43 -11.51 12.70
CA GLU A 93 -9.70 -10.87 11.41
C GLU A 93 -8.51 -11.02 10.44
N LEU A 94 -7.28 -10.84 10.94
CA LEU A 94 -6.07 -11.01 10.13
C LEU A 94 -5.90 -12.45 9.65
N ASN A 95 -6.21 -13.44 10.50
CA ASN A 95 -6.18 -14.85 10.13
C ASN A 95 -7.24 -15.19 9.08
N GLU A 96 -8.42 -14.61 9.20
CA GLU A 96 -9.49 -14.80 8.21
C GLU A 96 -9.09 -14.22 6.84
N ILE A 97 -8.50 -13.01 6.82
CA ILE A 97 -7.99 -12.42 5.57
C ILE A 97 -6.92 -13.31 4.95
N ARG A 98 -5.99 -13.88 5.75
CA ARG A 98 -4.98 -14.83 5.26
C ARG A 98 -5.62 -16.05 4.60
N ARG A 99 -6.67 -16.58 5.19
CA ARG A 99 -7.39 -17.75 4.65
C ARG A 99 -8.09 -17.40 3.33
N ILE A 100 -8.76 -16.27 3.27
CA ILE A 100 -9.51 -15.80 2.09
C ILE A 100 -8.57 -15.44 0.94
N ALA A 101 -7.38 -14.91 1.21
CA ALA A 101 -6.44 -14.45 0.19
C ALA A 101 -6.07 -15.53 -0.86
N PHE A 102 -6.14 -16.81 -0.50
CA PHE A 102 -5.87 -17.93 -1.40
C PHE A 102 -7.06 -18.39 -2.23
N SER A 103 -8.27 -17.95 -1.91
CA SER A 103 -9.50 -18.35 -2.63
C SER A 103 -10.19 -17.17 -3.32
N ASP A 104 -10.09 -15.97 -2.74
CA ASP A 104 -10.68 -14.73 -3.25
C ASP A 104 -9.79 -13.54 -2.88
N ILE A 105 -8.86 -13.23 -3.78
CA ILE A 105 -7.88 -12.17 -3.58
C ILE A 105 -8.55 -10.78 -3.46
N ASP A 106 -9.61 -10.54 -4.23
CA ASP A 106 -10.35 -9.28 -4.21
C ASP A 106 -11.05 -9.07 -2.86
N LYS A 107 -11.67 -10.13 -2.34
CA LYS A 107 -12.30 -10.09 -1.02
C LYS A 107 -11.28 -9.85 0.09
N ALA A 108 -10.11 -10.46 -0.01
CA ALA A 108 -9.02 -10.23 0.94
C ALA A 108 -8.52 -8.78 0.91
N VAL A 109 -8.36 -8.19 -0.28
CA VAL A 109 -7.99 -6.76 -0.44
C VAL A 109 -9.06 -5.87 0.17
N TYR A 110 -10.35 -6.11 -0.12
CA TYR A 110 -11.45 -5.36 0.46
C TYR A 110 -11.39 -5.34 1.99
N LEU A 111 -11.27 -6.50 2.61
CA LEU A 111 -11.21 -6.63 4.08
C LEU A 111 -9.95 -5.98 4.67
N ALA A 112 -8.81 -6.08 4.00
CA ALA A 112 -7.57 -5.44 4.42
C ALA A 112 -7.69 -3.90 4.39
N LEU A 113 -8.27 -3.34 3.32
CA LEU A 113 -8.55 -1.91 3.21
C LEU A 113 -9.56 -1.44 4.27
N GLN A 114 -10.64 -2.19 4.49
CA GLN A 114 -11.63 -1.89 5.52
C GLN A 114 -10.99 -1.81 6.92
N ASN A 115 -10.15 -2.79 7.26
CA ASN A 115 -9.44 -2.79 8.53
C ASN A 115 -8.44 -1.63 8.64
N THR A 116 -7.74 -1.31 7.55
CA THR A 116 -6.81 -0.18 7.52
C THR A 116 -7.53 1.14 7.77
N LEU A 117 -8.63 1.41 7.07
CA LEU A 117 -9.40 2.64 7.25
C LEU A 117 -10.00 2.75 8.65
N ARG A 118 -10.49 1.64 9.21
CA ARG A 118 -10.97 1.60 10.59
C ARG A 118 -9.86 1.97 11.57
N TYR A 119 -8.69 1.36 11.45
CA TYR A 119 -7.52 1.66 12.28
C TYR A 119 -7.09 3.13 12.18
N LEU A 120 -6.99 3.69 10.97
CA LEU A 120 -6.61 5.10 10.76
C LEU A 120 -7.62 6.04 11.44
N LYS A 121 -8.92 5.75 11.29
CA LYS A 121 -9.98 6.52 11.94
C LYS A 121 -9.90 6.46 13.47
N GLU A 122 -9.72 5.28 14.04
CA GLU A 122 -9.64 5.07 15.49
C GLU A 122 -8.38 5.69 16.09
N SER A 123 -7.27 5.69 15.35
CA SER A 123 -6.00 6.29 15.78
C SER A 123 -5.89 7.79 15.47
N GLY A 124 -6.89 8.40 14.85
CA GLY A 124 -6.89 9.82 14.47
C GLY A 124 -5.86 10.16 13.38
N GLN A 125 -5.42 9.17 12.61
CA GLN A 125 -4.48 9.38 11.50
C GLN A 125 -5.21 9.75 10.22
N GLU A 126 -4.53 10.53 9.37
CA GLU A 126 -5.06 10.90 8.06
C GLU A 126 -5.09 9.70 7.12
N THR A 127 -6.14 9.64 6.31
CA THR A 127 -6.26 8.65 5.23
C THR A 127 -5.73 9.24 3.93
N ASP A 128 -4.81 8.52 3.28
CA ASP A 128 -4.39 8.85 1.91
C ASP A 128 -5.58 8.70 0.95
N MET A 129 -5.70 9.64 0.01
CA MET A 129 -6.81 9.66 -0.95
C MET A 129 -6.84 8.40 -1.82
N THR A 130 -5.67 7.91 -2.24
CA THR A 130 -5.56 6.69 -3.07
C THR A 130 -6.08 5.47 -2.32
N THR A 131 -5.80 5.37 -1.01
CA THR A 131 -6.35 4.29 -0.15
C THR A 131 -7.87 4.37 -0.06
N ALA A 132 -8.41 5.58 0.11
CA ALA A 132 -9.86 5.78 0.18
C ALA A 132 -10.56 5.44 -1.14
N GLU A 133 -10.02 5.89 -2.28
CA GLU A 133 -10.54 5.57 -3.62
C GLU A 133 -10.47 4.07 -3.91
N THR A 134 -9.38 3.42 -3.53
CA THR A 134 -9.22 1.97 -3.68
C THR A 134 -10.29 1.23 -2.87
N TYR A 135 -10.49 1.61 -1.62
CA TYR A 135 -11.55 1.02 -0.78
C TYR A 135 -12.93 1.18 -1.41
N GLU A 136 -13.27 2.37 -1.94
CA GLU A 136 -14.57 2.62 -2.57
C GLU A 136 -14.83 1.71 -3.78
N GLU A 137 -13.82 1.43 -4.61
CA GLU A 137 -13.96 0.48 -5.72
C GLU A 137 -14.39 -0.91 -5.22
N TYR A 138 -13.70 -1.42 -4.20
CA TYR A 138 -14.02 -2.74 -3.63
C TYR A 138 -15.33 -2.75 -2.83
N ARG A 139 -15.65 -1.65 -2.14
CA ARG A 139 -16.92 -1.49 -1.43
C ARG A 139 -18.10 -1.60 -2.38
N LEU A 140 -18.05 -0.91 -3.52
CA LEU A 140 -19.09 -0.98 -4.54
C LEU A 140 -19.29 -2.40 -5.09
N LYS A 141 -18.22 -3.19 -5.15
CA LYS A 141 -18.28 -4.59 -5.60
C LYS A 141 -18.96 -5.51 -4.57
N TYR A 142 -18.72 -5.30 -3.27
CA TYR A 142 -19.11 -6.25 -2.24
C TYR A 142 -20.28 -5.83 -1.35
N GLU A 143 -20.64 -4.55 -1.30
CA GLU A 143 -21.77 -4.05 -0.50
C GLU A 143 -23.06 -3.86 -1.35
N ASN A 144 -22.97 -3.97 -2.67
CA ASN A 144 -24.13 -3.93 -3.58
C ASN A 144 -24.59 -5.34 -4.04
N GLU A 145 -23.95 -6.40 -3.55
CA GLU A 145 -24.40 -7.79 -3.69
C GLU A 145 -25.32 -8.18 -2.51
#